data_733188db199c1ea6022c63a5982fec85
#
_entry.id   733188db199c1ea6022c63a5982fec85
#
_cell.length_a   1.000
_cell.length_b   1.000
_cell.length_c   1.000
_cell.angle_alpha   90.00
_cell.angle_beta   90.00
_cell.angle_gamma   90.00
#
_symmetry.space_group_name_H-M   'P 1'
#
loop_
_entity.id
_entity.type
_entity.pdbx_description
1 polymer ?
#
loop_
_entity_poly.entity_id
_entity_poly.type
_entity_poly.pdbx_seq_one_letter_code
_entity_poly.pdbx_strand_id
1 'polypeptide(L)'
;VAGLLVKIIGAVFRIPLNNAVGPIGMSYYEVVYPYYSGLLVISSSGLPTAISKMVSERVTAGDYRGAHKVFVTAMRLLVCLGLFTGLLMFFGSESLSALSSQPEAHLSFKVLSPALLVVSIMCAYRGYLQGMQRMTGTALSQIVEQVGKLAIGLTLAIKLLPKGPEYAAMG
;
A
#
# COMPACT_ATOMS: atom_id res chain seq x y z
N VAL A 1 -15.82 7.29 10.99
CA VAL A 1 -15.29 6.63 12.20
C VAL A 1 -14.17 5.66 11.84
N ALA A 2 -14.37 4.70 10.89
CA ALA A 2 -13.36 3.71 10.51
C ALA A 2 -12.04 4.32 10.01
N GLY A 3 -12.09 5.34 9.15
CA GLY A 3 -10.90 6.03 8.65
C GLY A 3 -10.09 6.76 9.74
N LEU A 4 -10.74 7.18 10.81
CA LEU A 4 -10.10 7.83 11.95
C LEU A 4 -9.40 6.77 12.83
N LEU A 5 -10.04 5.63 13.06
CA LEU A 5 -9.44 4.48 13.76
C LEU A 5 -8.18 3.98 13.03
N VAL A 6 -8.25 3.85 11.70
CA VAL A 6 -7.11 3.44 10.88
C VAL A 6 -5.93 4.41 11.02
N LYS A 7 -6.18 5.73 11.04
CA LYS A 7 -5.14 6.74 11.25
C LYS A 7 -4.53 6.67 12.65
N ILE A 8 -5.34 6.46 13.68
CA ILE A 8 -4.87 6.30 15.06
C ILE A 8 -4.01 5.04 15.18
N ILE A 9 -4.45 3.91 14.63
CA ILE A 9 -3.67 2.65 14.63
C ILE A 9 -2.34 2.85 13.89
N GLY A 10 -2.34 3.53 12.76
CA GLY A 10 -1.12 3.84 12.01
C GLY A 10 -0.15 4.76 12.78
N ALA A 11 -0.66 5.75 13.51
CA ALA A 11 0.16 6.62 14.35
C ALA A 11 0.75 5.87 15.56
N VAL A 12 -0.06 5.05 16.21
CA VAL A 12 0.37 4.21 17.35
C VAL A 12 1.40 3.18 16.92
N PHE A 13 1.29 2.65 15.68
CA PHE A 13 2.28 1.72 15.11
C PHE A 13 3.69 2.32 14.99
N ARG A 14 3.79 3.62 14.73
CA ARG A 14 5.08 4.30 14.55
C ARG A 14 5.94 4.29 15.82
N ILE A 15 5.30 4.25 16.99
CA ILE A 15 6.00 4.26 18.28
C ILE A 15 6.77 2.93 18.52
N PRO A 16 6.13 1.74 18.49
CA PRO A 16 6.86 0.48 18.66
C PRO A 16 7.85 0.20 17.51
N LEU A 17 7.53 0.65 16.30
CA LEU A 17 8.44 0.51 15.16
C LEU A 17 9.74 1.30 15.39
N ASN A 18 9.64 2.57 15.83
CA ASN A 18 10.80 3.40 16.13
C ASN A 18 11.66 2.80 17.25
N ASN A 19 11.03 2.23 18.28
CA ASN A 19 11.74 1.56 19.37
C ASN A 19 12.40 0.25 18.94
N ALA A 20 11.81 -0.49 17.99
CA ALA A 20 12.35 -1.76 17.52
C ALA A 20 13.46 -1.58 16.49
N VAL A 21 13.31 -0.67 15.54
CA VAL A 21 14.22 -0.50 14.39
C VAL A 21 15.34 0.49 14.70
N GLY A 22 15.15 1.37 15.67
CA GLY A 22 16.11 2.39 16.07
C GLY A 22 16.20 3.57 15.08
N PRO A 23 16.98 4.61 15.42
CA PRO A 23 17.04 5.85 14.64
C PRO A 23 17.64 5.65 13.24
N ILE A 24 18.58 4.74 13.06
CA ILE A 24 19.24 4.48 11.77
C ILE A 24 18.26 3.78 10.81
N GLY A 25 17.57 2.72 11.26
CA GLY A 25 16.61 2.04 10.41
C GLY A 25 15.38 2.91 10.09
N MET A 26 15.00 3.81 11.02
CA MET A 26 13.93 4.76 10.77
C MET A 26 14.31 5.80 9.71
N SER A 27 15.58 6.20 9.61
CA SER A 27 16.04 7.10 8.56
C SER A 27 15.91 6.49 7.16
N TYR A 28 16.18 5.19 6.98
CA TYR A 28 15.96 4.49 5.70
C TYR A 28 14.47 4.45 5.33
N TYR A 29 13.60 4.17 6.30
CA TYR A 29 12.15 4.20 6.07
C TYR A 29 11.67 5.59 5.65
N GLU A 30 12.11 6.64 6.31
CA GLU A 30 11.72 8.03 6.01
C GLU A 30 12.19 8.50 4.62
N VAL A 31 13.29 7.97 4.13
CA VAL A 31 13.78 8.25 2.78
C VAL A 31 12.98 7.50 1.71
N VAL A 32 12.65 6.23 1.93
CA VAL A 32 11.95 5.39 0.96
C VAL A 32 10.46 5.72 0.86
N TYR A 33 9.85 6.09 1.99
CA TYR A 33 8.42 6.32 2.09
C TYR A 33 7.86 7.40 1.14
N PRO A 34 8.48 8.57 0.93
CA PRO A 34 8.01 9.58 -0.01
C PRO A 34 7.96 9.07 -1.46
N TYR A 35 8.98 8.33 -1.91
CA TYR A 35 9.02 7.76 -3.26
C TYR A 35 7.96 6.68 -3.43
N TYR A 36 7.83 5.78 -2.45
CA TYR A 36 6.79 4.77 -2.42
C TYR A 36 5.39 5.40 -2.45
N SER A 37 5.14 6.39 -1.60
CA SER A 37 3.84 7.07 -1.54
C SER A 37 3.53 7.85 -2.82
N GLY A 38 4.54 8.48 -3.45
CA GLY A 38 4.39 9.13 -4.75
C GLY A 38 3.98 8.16 -5.85
N LEU A 39 4.66 7.02 -5.98
CA LEU A 39 4.31 5.97 -6.94
C LEU A 39 2.94 5.35 -6.64
N LEU A 40 2.60 5.19 -5.36
CA LEU A 40 1.29 4.70 -4.94
C LEU A 40 0.17 5.69 -5.32
N VAL A 41 0.39 6.98 -5.17
CA VAL A 41 -0.57 8.02 -5.61
C VAL A 41 -0.79 7.92 -7.12
N ILE A 42 0.27 7.79 -7.92
CA ILE A 42 0.16 7.63 -9.38
C ILE A 42 -0.62 6.35 -9.73
N SER A 43 -0.35 5.25 -9.03
CA SER A 43 -0.96 3.94 -9.29
C SER A 43 -2.42 3.83 -8.84
N SER A 44 -2.84 4.55 -7.80
CA SER A 44 -4.13 4.30 -7.14
C SER A 44 -4.98 5.54 -6.85
N SER A 45 -4.46 6.76 -7.07
CA SER A 45 -5.18 7.99 -6.72
C SER A 45 -6.43 8.19 -7.57
N GLY A 46 -7.55 8.42 -6.91
CA GLY A 46 -8.83 8.68 -7.56
C GLY A 46 -9.54 7.46 -8.19
N LEU A 47 -8.81 6.39 -8.51
CA LEU A 47 -9.37 5.21 -9.16
C LEU A 47 -10.42 4.49 -8.30
N PRO A 48 -10.23 4.28 -6.98
CA PRO A 48 -11.29 3.68 -6.15
C PRO A 48 -12.58 4.47 -6.15
N THR A 49 -12.50 5.80 -6.15
CA THR A 49 -13.66 6.70 -6.20
C THR A 49 -14.37 6.62 -7.56
N ALA A 50 -13.61 6.60 -8.66
CA ALA A 50 -14.17 6.44 -10.00
C ALA A 50 -14.86 5.07 -10.16
N ILE A 51 -14.21 3.99 -9.71
CA ILE A 51 -14.79 2.63 -9.72
C ILE A 51 -16.07 2.61 -8.89
N SER A 52 -16.05 3.18 -7.70
CA SER A 52 -17.21 3.24 -6.81
C SER A 52 -18.39 3.94 -7.47
N LYS A 53 -18.16 5.07 -8.14
CA LYS A 53 -19.18 5.81 -8.87
C LYS A 53 -19.79 4.97 -10.00
N MET A 54 -18.93 4.43 -10.89
CA MET A 54 -19.38 3.62 -12.04
C MET A 54 -20.13 2.36 -11.60
N VAL A 55 -19.67 1.69 -10.53
CA VAL A 55 -20.34 0.51 -9.97
C VAL A 55 -21.68 0.90 -9.38
N SER A 56 -21.75 1.98 -8.60
CA SER A 56 -23.00 2.46 -7.99
C SER A 56 -24.06 2.81 -9.03
N GLU A 57 -23.68 3.49 -10.11
CA GLU A 57 -24.59 3.81 -11.24
C GLU A 57 -25.18 2.55 -11.86
N ARG A 58 -24.35 1.50 -12.08
CA ARG A 58 -24.83 0.22 -12.63
C ARG A 58 -25.73 -0.53 -11.67
N VAL A 59 -25.37 -0.57 -10.39
CA VAL A 59 -26.18 -1.22 -9.34
C VAL A 59 -27.55 -0.54 -9.20
N THR A 60 -27.60 0.78 -9.23
CA THR A 60 -28.86 1.53 -9.17
C THR A 60 -29.75 1.25 -10.38
N ALA A 61 -29.16 1.03 -11.55
CA ALA A 61 -29.86 0.63 -12.77
C ALA A 61 -30.26 -0.88 -12.80
N GLY A 62 -29.93 -1.67 -11.74
CA GLY A 62 -30.18 -3.10 -11.70
C GLY A 62 -29.23 -3.96 -12.55
N ASP A 63 -28.21 -3.34 -13.19
CA ASP A 63 -27.25 -4.01 -14.06
C ASP A 63 -26.03 -4.53 -13.27
N TYR A 64 -26.24 -5.59 -12.52
CA TYR A 64 -25.16 -6.26 -11.75
C TYR A 64 -24.07 -6.85 -12.65
N ARG A 65 -24.42 -7.27 -13.89
CA ARG A 65 -23.45 -7.77 -14.86
C ARG A 65 -22.53 -6.64 -15.36
N GLY A 66 -23.11 -5.47 -15.62
CA GLY A 66 -22.34 -4.26 -15.94
C GLY A 66 -21.43 -3.81 -14.80
N ALA A 67 -21.92 -3.84 -13.57
CA ALA A 67 -21.10 -3.54 -12.38
C ALA A 67 -19.90 -4.49 -12.26
N HIS A 68 -20.09 -5.78 -12.51
CA HIS A 68 -18.98 -6.75 -12.52
C HIS A 68 -17.99 -6.52 -13.66
N LYS A 69 -18.46 -6.15 -14.85
CA LYS A 69 -17.56 -5.77 -15.98
C LYS A 69 -16.69 -4.56 -15.64
N VAL A 70 -17.27 -3.55 -15.01
CA VAL A 70 -16.51 -2.37 -14.52
C VAL A 70 -15.41 -2.81 -13.56
N PHE A 71 -15.74 -3.68 -12.60
CA PHE A 71 -14.75 -4.21 -11.66
C PHE A 71 -13.60 -4.94 -12.35
N VAL A 72 -13.91 -5.89 -13.26
CA VAL A 72 -12.89 -6.66 -13.97
C VAL A 72 -11.99 -5.78 -14.83
N THR A 73 -12.56 -4.77 -15.50
CA THR A 73 -11.79 -3.83 -16.32
C THR A 73 -10.88 -2.97 -15.44
N ALA A 74 -11.41 -2.44 -14.35
CA ALA A 74 -10.65 -1.66 -13.39
C ALA A 74 -9.54 -2.48 -12.71
N MET A 75 -9.82 -3.74 -12.37
CA MET A 75 -8.83 -4.67 -11.83
C MET A 75 -7.66 -4.87 -12.78
N ARG A 76 -7.93 -5.13 -14.06
CA ARG A 76 -6.87 -5.29 -15.08
C ARG A 76 -6.01 -4.03 -15.18
N LEU A 77 -6.65 -2.86 -15.25
CA LEU A 77 -5.95 -1.58 -15.33
C LEU A 77 -5.08 -1.34 -14.09
N LEU A 78 -5.62 -1.56 -12.89
CA LEU A 78 -4.89 -1.37 -11.63
C LEU A 78 -3.75 -2.38 -11.47
N VAL A 79 -3.93 -3.63 -11.91
CA VAL A 79 -2.84 -4.63 -11.92
C VAL A 79 -1.74 -4.21 -12.88
N CYS A 80 -2.07 -3.74 -14.08
CA CYS A 80 -1.08 -3.23 -15.04
C CYS A 80 -0.32 -2.02 -14.48
N LEU A 81 -1.02 -1.05 -13.88
CA LEU A 81 -0.40 0.11 -13.25
C LEU A 81 0.46 -0.27 -12.05
N GLY A 82 -0.03 -1.15 -11.19
CA GLY A 82 0.71 -1.64 -10.01
C GLY A 82 1.96 -2.44 -10.40
N LEU A 83 1.86 -3.26 -11.47
CA LEU A 83 3.02 -3.94 -12.04
C LEU A 83 4.03 -2.94 -12.60
N PHE A 84 3.56 -1.99 -13.41
CA PHE A 84 4.42 -0.98 -14.02
C PHE A 84 5.17 -0.16 -12.96
N THR A 85 4.45 0.40 -11.99
CA THR A 85 5.06 1.19 -10.90
C THR A 85 5.93 0.34 -9.98
N GLY A 86 5.55 -0.90 -9.71
CA GLY A 86 6.36 -1.85 -8.95
C GLY A 86 7.66 -2.21 -9.66
N LEU A 87 7.62 -2.52 -10.96
CA LEU A 87 8.82 -2.80 -11.76
C LEU A 87 9.71 -1.55 -11.87
N LEU A 88 9.11 -0.37 -12.07
CA LEU A 88 9.84 0.89 -12.10
C LEU A 88 10.59 1.13 -10.78
N MET A 89 9.96 0.88 -9.63
CA MET A 89 10.59 0.99 -8.32
C MET A 89 11.66 -0.09 -8.12
N PHE A 90 11.42 -1.33 -8.59
CA PHE A 90 12.35 -2.45 -8.45
C PHE A 90 13.63 -2.23 -9.23
N PHE A 91 13.52 -1.93 -10.53
CA PHE A 91 14.67 -1.68 -11.41
C PHE A 91 15.31 -0.32 -11.17
N GLY A 92 14.52 0.68 -10.78
CA GLY A 92 14.98 2.02 -10.43
C GLY A 92 15.56 2.16 -9.02
N SER A 93 15.57 1.08 -8.22
CA SER A 93 15.98 1.10 -6.81
C SER A 93 17.38 1.68 -6.58
N GLU A 94 18.34 1.38 -7.45
CA GLU A 94 19.71 1.88 -7.37
C GLU A 94 19.78 3.38 -7.69
N SER A 95 19.09 3.83 -8.74
CA SER A 95 19.03 5.24 -9.11
C SER A 95 18.28 6.06 -8.04
N LEU A 96 17.19 5.53 -7.49
CA LEU A 96 16.41 6.17 -6.42
C LEU A 96 17.21 6.27 -5.12
N SER A 97 17.98 5.24 -4.76
CA SER A 97 18.83 5.28 -3.58
C SER A 97 20.00 6.25 -3.73
N ALA A 98 20.61 6.33 -4.92
CA ALA A 98 21.63 7.30 -5.24
C ALA A 98 21.10 8.75 -5.15
N LEU A 99 19.91 9.00 -5.68
CA LEU A 99 19.24 10.30 -5.60
C LEU A 99 18.92 10.71 -4.15
N SER A 100 18.67 9.73 -3.29
CA SER A 100 18.35 9.93 -1.87
C SER A 100 19.60 10.11 -0.98
N SER A 101 20.79 10.07 -1.56
CA SER A 101 22.08 10.13 -0.82
C SER A 101 22.25 9.02 0.23
N GLN A 102 21.51 7.91 0.07
CA GLN A 102 21.59 6.73 0.95
C GLN A 102 21.63 5.44 0.11
N PRO A 103 22.81 5.03 -0.36
CA PRO A 103 22.97 3.84 -1.21
C PRO A 103 22.45 2.56 -0.59
N GLU A 104 22.48 2.43 0.73
CA GLU A 104 22.04 1.26 1.49
C GLU A 104 20.51 1.07 1.47
N ALA A 105 19.74 2.13 1.15
CA ALA A 105 18.29 2.07 1.05
C ALA A 105 17.77 1.28 -0.18
N HIS A 106 18.64 0.89 -1.13
CA HIS A 106 18.25 0.16 -2.34
C HIS A 106 17.53 -1.16 -2.06
N LEU A 107 17.89 -1.86 -0.99
CA LEU A 107 17.23 -3.09 -0.56
C LEU A 107 15.80 -2.81 -0.10
N SER A 108 15.57 -1.75 0.66
CA SER A 108 14.24 -1.34 1.11
C SER A 108 13.33 -0.98 -0.08
N PHE A 109 13.85 -0.31 -1.12
CA PHE A 109 13.11 -0.06 -2.36
C PHE A 109 12.70 -1.36 -3.07
N LYS A 110 13.60 -2.35 -3.17
CA LYS A 110 13.30 -3.65 -3.80
C LYS A 110 12.24 -4.44 -3.04
N VAL A 111 12.30 -4.44 -1.72
CA VAL A 111 11.34 -5.18 -0.87
C VAL A 111 9.95 -4.50 -0.88
N LEU A 112 9.88 -3.17 -0.94
CA LEU A 112 8.60 -2.47 -1.00
C LEU A 112 7.94 -2.49 -2.40
N SER A 113 8.70 -2.78 -3.46
CA SER A 113 8.16 -2.74 -4.82
C SER A 113 6.95 -3.66 -5.06
N PRO A 114 6.90 -4.94 -4.59
CA PRO A 114 5.73 -5.77 -4.76
C PRO A 114 4.50 -5.28 -3.97
N ALA A 115 4.69 -4.48 -2.93
CA ALA A 115 3.59 -3.90 -2.18
C ALA A 115 2.73 -2.96 -3.04
N LEU A 116 3.31 -2.27 -4.03
CA LEU A 116 2.57 -1.41 -4.96
C LEU A 116 1.52 -2.20 -5.74
N LEU A 117 1.86 -3.41 -6.20
CA LEU A 117 0.91 -4.29 -6.89
C LEU A 117 -0.21 -4.76 -5.96
N VAL A 118 0.14 -5.20 -4.75
CA VAL A 118 -0.84 -5.65 -3.76
C VAL A 118 -1.83 -4.54 -3.41
N VAL A 119 -1.32 -3.33 -3.15
CA VAL A 119 -2.18 -2.17 -2.84
C VAL A 119 -3.07 -1.80 -4.02
N SER A 120 -2.57 -1.87 -5.26
CA SER A 120 -3.38 -1.61 -6.46
C SER A 120 -4.54 -2.58 -6.59
N ILE A 121 -4.33 -3.87 -6.33
CA ILE A 121 -5.39 -4.88 -6.28
C ILE A 121 -6.41 -4.56 -5.18
N MET A 122 -5.94 -4.23 -3.99
CA MET A 122 -6.82 -3.86 -2.87
C MET A 122 -7.65 -2.61 -3.18
N CYS A 123 -7.10 -1.63 -3.91
CA CYS A 123 -7.83 -0.45 -4.36
C CYS A 123 -9.01 -0.80 -5.28
N ALA A 124 -8.85 -1.76 -6.20
CA ALA A 124 -9.94 -2.23 -7.06
C ALA A 124 -11.08 -2.84 -6.24
N TYR A 125 -10.75 -3.73 -5.30
CA TYR A 125 -11.74 -4.34 -4.41
C TYR A 125 -12.47 -3.30 -3.55
N ARG A 126 -11.74 -2.35 -2.99
CA ARG A 126 -12.33 -1.27 -2.18
C ARG A 126 -13.29 -0.41 -2.99
N GLY A 127 -12.90 0.00 -4.20
CA GLY A 127 -13.77 0.76 -5.09
C GLY A 127 -15.05 0.00 -5.44
N TYR A 128 -14.94 -1.30 -5.71
CA TYR A 128 -16.09 -2.15 -5.98
C TYR A 128 -17.03 -2.29 -4.78
N LEU A 129 -16.49 -2.61 -3.59
CA LEU A 129 -17.29 -2.74 -2.36
C LEU A 129 -17.98 -1.43 -1.96
N GLN A 130 -17.31 -0.31 -2.16
CA GLN A 130 -17.89 1.02 -1.93
C GLN A 130 -19.04 1.31 -2.91
N GLY A 131 -18.86 0.97 -4.19
CA GLY A 131 -19.88 1.11 -5.22
C GLY A 131 -21.11 0.22 -4.99
N MET A 132 -20.91 -0.96 -4.40
CA MET A 132 -21.97 -1.85 -3.93
C MET A 132 -22.64 -1.39 -2.62
N GLN A 133 -22.28 -0.22 -2.10
CA GLN A 133 -22.71 0.34 -0.81
C GLN A 133 -22.40 -0.56 0.41
N ARG A 134 -21.47 -1.51 0.28
CA ARG A 134 -21.01 -2.38 1.36
C ARG A 134 -19.83 -1.76 2.11
N MET A 135 -20.07 -0.65 2.80
CA MET A 135 -19.06 0.12 3.55
C MET A 135 -18.38 -0.68 4.66
N THR A 136 -19.08 -1.65 5.27
CA THR A 136 -18.54 -2.53 6.32
C THR A 136 -17.38 -3.38 5.81
N GLY A 137 -17.46 -3.92 4.59
CA GLY A 137 -16.39 -4.70 3.96
C GLY A 137 -15.12 -3.87 3.74
N THR A 138 -15.28 -2.61 3.31
CA THR A 138 -14.15 -1.68 3.13
C THR A 138 -13.50 -1.33 4.47
N ALA A 139 -14.30 -1.03 5.48
CA ALA A 139 -13.81 -0.72 6.83
C ALA A 139 -13.04 -1.91 7.43
N LEU A 140 -13.60 -3.11 7.31
CA LEU A 140 -12.98 -4.34 7.81
C LEU A 140 -11.64 -4.62 7.08
N SER A 141 -11.59 -4.46 5.75
CA SER A 141 -10.35 -4.64 4.98
C SER A 141 -9.24 -3.68 5.42
N GLN A 142 -9.59 -2.43 5.76
CA GLN A 142 -8.63 -1.45 6.26
C GLN A 142 -8.09 -1.82 7.65
N ILE A 143 -8.96 -2.31 8.54
CA ILE A 143 -8.54 -2.74 9.87
C ILE A 143 -7.62 -3.96 9.77
N VAL A 144 -8.00 -4.97 8.98
CA VAL A 144 -7.18 -6.18 8.75
C VAL A 144 -5.83 -5.82 8.14
N GLU A 145 -5.79 -4.88 7.19
CA GLU A 145 -4.54 -4.37 6.61
C GLU A 145 -3.63 -3.74 7.67
N GLN A 146 -4.17 -2.88 8.53
CA GLN A 146 -3.38 -2.22 9.57
C GLN A 146 -2.87 -3.21 10.63
N VAL A 147 -3.74 -4.13 11.06
CA VAL A 147 -3.33 -5.20 11.98
C VAL A 147 -2.29 -6.11 11.34
N GLY A 148 -2.46 -6.46 10.07
CA GLY A 148 -1.49 -7.24 9.30
C GLY A 148 -0.13 -6.54 9.18
N LYS A 149 -0.11 -5.27 8.82
CA LYS A 149 1.11 -4.45 8.80
C LYS A 149 1.80 -4.41 10.16
N LEU A 150 1.02 -4.25 11.23
CA LEU A 150 1.53 -4.21 12.59
C LEU A 150 2.14 -5.55 13.01
N ALA A 151 1.42 -6.66 12.77
CA ALA A 151 1.87 -7.99 13.15
C ALA A 151 3.07 -8.46 12.31
N ILE A 152 3.00 -8.33 11.00
CA ILE A 152 4.03 -8.79 10.06
C ILE A 152 5.23 -7.85 10.10
N GLY A 153 5.01 -6.56 10.00
CA GLY A 153 6.06 -5.54 9.98
C GLY A 153 6.90 -5.58 11.26
N LEU A 154 6.26 -5.60 12.43
CA LEU A 154 6.98 -5.65 13.69
C LEU A 154 7.74 -6.97 13.88
N THR A 155 7.14 -8.10 13.47
CA THR A 155 7.81 -9.42 13.59
C THR A 155 9.01 -9.52 12.65
N LEU A 156 8.90 -9.00 11.44
CA LEU A 156 10.02 -8.97 10.48
C LEU A 156 11.11 -8.00 10.95
N ALA A 157 10.74 -6.80 11.40
CA ALA A 157 11.68 -5.83 11.93
C ALA A 157 12.51 -6.43 13.07
N ILE A 158 11.88 -7.06 14.05
CA ILE A 158 12.56 -7.70 15.20
C ILE A 158 13.46 -8.87 14.75
N LYS A 159 13.00 -9.71 13.80
CA LYS A 159 13.78 -10.85 13.31
C LYS A 159 14.98 -10.45 12.45
N LEU A 160 14.89 -9.33 11.75
CA LEU A 160 15.93 -8.83 10.86
C LEU A 160 16.93 -7.91 11.56
N LEU A 161 16.58 -7.37 12.73
CA LEU A 161 17.46 -6.52 13.54
C LEU A 161 18.87 -7.10 13.76
N PRO A 162 19.03 -8.42 14.05
CA PRO A 162 20.36 -9.01 14.25
C PRO A 162 21.23 -9.03 12.98
N LYS A 163 20.65 -8.84 11.78
CA LYS A 163 21.37 -8.82 10.50
C LYS A 163 21.84 -7.43 10.08
N GLY A 164 21.39 -6.38 10.79
CA GLY A 164 21.72 -4.98 10.52
C GLY A 164 20.47 -4.09 10.48
N PRO A 165 20.62 -2.79 10.80
CA PRO A 165 19.48 -1.87 10.86
C PRO A 165 18.82 -1.64 9.50
N GLU A 166 19.55 -1.79 8.40
CA GLU A 166 19.04 -1.73 7.02
C GLU A 166 18.03 -2.85 6.72
N TYR A 167 18.26 -4.07 7.21
CA TYR A 167 17.36 -5.20 7.05
C TYR A 167 16.12 -5.06 7.94
N ALA A 168 16.25 -4.46 9.12
CA ALA A 168 15.11 -4.23 10.02
C ALA A 168 14.14 -3.17 9.45
N ALA A 169 14.62 -2.22 8.65
CA ALA A 169 13.80 -1.22 7.99
C ALA A 169 12.92 -1.78 6.85
N MET A 170 13.14 -3.02 6.43
CA MET A 170 12.34 -3.72 5.41
C MET A 170 11.06 -4.36 5.98
N GLY A 171 10.99 -4.61 7.29
CA GLY A 171 9.82 -5.17 7.99
C GLY A 171 8.74 -4.15 8.22
#